data_35ed73957ee43f20eb9732f0179daf47
#
_entry.id   35ed73957ee43f20eb9732f0179daf47
#
_cell.length_a   1.000
_cell.length_b   1.000
_cell.length_c   1.000
_cell.angle_alpha   90.00
_cell.angle_beta   90.00
_cell.angle_gamma   90.00
#
_symmetry.space_group_name_H-M   'P 1'
#
loop_
_entity.id
_entity.type
_entity.pdbx_description
1 polymer ?
#
loop_
_entity_poly.entity_id
_entity_poly.type
_entity_poly.pdbx_seq_one_letter_code
_entity_poly.pdbx_strand_id
1 'polypeptide(L)'
;MDDRRPDLAKRFALAAHSNAVLPILLVLEILETTIVPFPYEAIFVALCLAAPQRTWLFVAVTVAGSAIAGSILYSLGAGFAEPLADYLNVQEAVEAYKSTFSERGGALIFLGGLTPVPSYFVNLVAGATGYPFATFLALFSSSRFIRFALLGLLIHLFGEAILAQWSRLPIVVQRTILILFLAAVTWWSIAKL
;
A
#
# COMPACT_ATOMS: atom_id res chain seq x y z
N MET A 1 30.19 -10.44 29.19
CA MET A 1 28.77 -10.02 29.16
C MET A 1 28.39 -9.83 27.73
N ASP A 2 27.38 -10.49 27.34
CA ASP A 2 26.98 -11.15 26.08
C ASP A 2 26.79 -10.18 24.91
N ASP A 3 27.84 -10.00 24.10
CA ASP A 3 27.85 -9.20 22.84
C ASP A 3 27.58 -10.10 21.61
N ARG A 4 26.79 -11.17 21.78
CA ARG A 4 26.54 -12.16 20.73
C ARG A 4 25.17 -12.04 20.05
N ARG A 5 24.38 -11.03 20.36
CA ARG A 5 23.18 -10.76 19.56
C ARG A 5 23.53 -9.73 18.51
N PRO A 6 23.58 -10.09 17.23
CA PRO A 6 23.70 -9.08 16.20
C PRO A 6 22.54 -8.11 16.39
N ASP A 7 22.88 -6.84 16.56
CA ASP A 7 21.95 -5.75 16.71
C ASP A 7 20.83 -5.91 15.67
N LEU A 8 19.58 -5.87 16.11
CA LEU A 8 18.41 -6.03 15.24
C LEU A 8 18.49 -5.12 14.01
N ALA A 9 19.06 -3.91 14.18
CA ALA A 9 19.29 -2.97 13.09
C ALA A 9 20.25 -3.53 12.03
N LYS A 10 21.35 -4.19 12.45
CA LYS A 10 22.29 -4.84 11.52
C LYS A 10 21.64 -5.99 10.76
N ARG A 11 20.85 -6.81 11.45
CA ARG A 11 20.11 -7.92 10.81
C ARG A 11 19.11 -7.40 9.79
N PHE A 12 18.38 -6.34 10.12
CA PHE A 12 17.43 -5.71 9.21
C PHE A 12 18.14 -5.12 7.99
N ALA A 13 19.25 -4.41 8.18
CA ALA A 13 20.04 -3.87 7.07
C ALA A 13 20.57 -4.99 6.15
N LEU A 14 21.07 -6.10 6.70
CA LEU A 14 21.49 -7.26 5.91
C LEU A 14 20.31 -7.87 5.13
N ALA A 15 19.15 -7.99 5.76
CA ALA A 15 17.93 -8.46 5.09
C ALA A 15 17.49 -7.55 3.94
N ALA A 16 17.56 -6.22 4.12
CA ALA A 16 17.23 -5.24 3.09
C ALA A 16 18.12 -5.36 1.83
N HIS A 17 19.36 -5.80 1.98
CA HIS A 17 20.28 -6.06 0.87
C HIS A 17 20.12 -7.45 0.25
N SER A 18 19.39 -8.36 0.90
CA SER A 18 19.12 -9.70 0.38
C SER A 18 18.01 -9.69 -0.68
N ASN A 19 18.13 -10.55 -1.68
CA ASN A 19 17.05 -10.75 -2.65
C ASN A 19 15.83 -11.45 -2.04
N ALA A 20 15.96 -12.12 -0.91
CA ALA A 20 14.87 -12.74 -0.19
C ALA A 20 13.81 -11.75 0.33
N VAL A 21 14.18 -10.45 0.48
CA VAL A 21 13.22 -9.42 0.88
C VAL A 21 12.19 -9.11 -0.21
N LEU A 22 12.53 -9.31 -1.50
CA LEU A 22 11.67 -8.93 -2.62
C LEU A 22 10.36 -9.73 -2.66
N PRO A 23 10.37 -11.08 -2.60
CA PRO A 23 9.12 -11.84 -2.55
C PRO A 23 8.32 -11.56 -1.25
N ILE A 24 8.98 -11.29 -0.14
CA ILE A 24 8.30 -10.91 1.10
C ILE A 24 7.58 -9.58 0.92
N LEU A 25 8.26 -8.58 0.35
CA LEU A 25 7.69 -7.26 0.07
C LEU A 25 6.49 -7.36 -0.88
N LEU A 26 6.61 -8.18 -1.94
CA LEU A 26 5.53 -8.44 -2.89
C LEU A 26 4.30 -9.04 -2.20
N VAL A 27 4.50 -10.09 -1.40
CA VAL A 27 3.40 -10.76 -0.68
C VAL A 27 2.75 -9.83 0.33
N LEU A 28 3.54 -9.05 1.07
CA LEU A 28 3.02 -8.07 2.02
C LEU A 28 2.16 -7.01 1.32
N GLU A 29 2.60 -6.50 0.16
CA GLU A 29 1.81 -5.53 -0.62
C GLU A 29 0.50 -6.13 -1.12
N ILE A 30 0.53 -7.39 -1.60
CA ILE A 30 -0.69 -8.08 -2.02
C ILE A 30 -1.66 -8.23 -0.85
N LEU A 31 -1.18 -8.64 0.32
CA LEU A 31 -2.00 -8.81 1.51
C LEU A 31 -2.58 -7.48 2.02
N GLU A 32 -1.78 -6.41 2.04
CA GLU A 32 -2.23 -5.07 2.44
C GLU A 32 -3.34 -4.56 1.53
N THR A 33 -3.14 -4.68 0.23
CA THR A 33 -4.09 -4.17 -0.77
C THR A 33 -5.38 -5.01 -0.81
N THR A 34 -5.33 -6.32 -0.45
CA THR A 34 -6.50 -7.21 -0.59
C THR A 34 -7.25 -7.48 0.70
N ILE A 35 -6.58 -7.70 1.83
CA ILE A 35 -7.21 -8.32 3.01
C ILE A 35 -7.04 -7.49 4.27
N VAL A 36 -5.81 -7.06 4.59
CA VAL A 36 -5.46 -6.52 5.91
C VAL A 36 -4.81 -5.16 5.79
N PRO A 37 -5.49 -4.09 6.23
CA PRO A 37 -4.86 -2.78 6.31
C PRO A 37 -3.79 -2.80 7.41
N PHE A 38 -2.53 -2.92 7.04
CA PHE A 38 -1.38 -2.75 7.94
C PHE A 38 -0.43 -1.69 7.38
N PRO A 39 0.47 -1.12 8.19
CA PRO A 39 1.32 0.00 7.78
C PRO A 39 2.44 -0.45 6.84
N TYR A 40 2.09 -0.95 5.65
CA TYR A 40 3.03 -1.37 4.60
C TYR A 40 4.04 -0.28 4.24
N GLU A 41 3.57 0.96 4.16
CA GLU A 41 4.43 2.11 3.85
C GLU A 41 5.57 2.29 4.84
N ALA A 42 5.34 1.99 6.12
CA ALA A 42 6.41 2.04 7.12
C ALA A 42 7.51 1.00 6.84
N ILE A 43 7.12 -0.20 6.38
CA ILE A 43 8.06 -1.26 5.98
C ILE A 43 8.83 -0.81 4.73
N PHE A 44 8.13 -0.29 3.73
CA PHE A 44 8.73 0.24 2.50
C PHE A 44 9.74 1.35 2.80
N VAL A 45 9.37 2.34 3.62
CA VAL A 45 10.25 3.42 4.06
C VAL A 45 11.49 2.88 4.77
N ALA A 46 11.30 1.95 5.72
CA ALA A 46 12.41 1.35 6.47
C ALA A 46 13.39 0.60 5.55
N LEU A 47 12.89 -0.12 4.54
CA LEU A 47 13.73 -0.80 3.55
C LEU A 47 14.49 0.19 2.66
N CYS A 48 13.84 1.26 2.21
CA CYS A 48 14.50 2.30 1.42
C CYS A 48 15.59 3.04 2.22
N LEU A 49 15.36 3.29 3.51
CA LEU A 49 16.38 3.87 4.41
C LEU A 49 17.55 2.92 4.65
N ALA A 50 17.27 1.61 4.79
CA ALA A 50 18.30 0.60 5.03
C ALA A 50 19.14 0.26 3.79
N ALA A 51 18.57 0.37 2.58
CA ALA A 51 19.20 0.06 1.30
C ALA A 51 18.83 1.08 0.21
N PRO A 52 19.28 2.35 0.30
CA PRO A 52 18.85 3.43 -0.60
C PRO A 52 19.12 3.14 -2.09
N GLN A 53 20.19 2.41 -2.40
CA GLN A 53 20.54 2.01 -3.76
C GLN A 53 19.56 1.02 -4.38
N ARG A 54 18.69 0.38 -3.59
CA ARG A 54 17.65 -0.57 -4.02
C ARG A 54 16.25 0.05 -4.05
N THR A 55 16.11 1.33 -3.74
CA THR A 55 14.81 2.02 -3.66
C THR A 55 13.94 1.77 -4.90
N TRP A 56 14.51 1.92 -6.10
CA TRP A 56 13.74 1.73 -7.34
C TRP A 56 13.32 0.28 -7.58
N LEU A 57 14.11 -0.68 -7.08
CA LEU A 57 13.72 -2.08 -7.11
C LEU A 57 12.56 -2.35 -6.15
N PHE A 58 12.57 -1.74 -4.96
CA PHE A 58 11.45 -1.83 -4.02
C PHE A 58 10.19 -1.18 -4.59
N VAL A 59 10.31 -0.01 -5.24
CA VAL A 59 9.19 0.62 -5.97
C VAL A 59 8.61 -0.33 -7.01
N ALA A 60 9.45 -0.93 -7.86
CA ALA A 60 8.99 -1.83 -8.92
C ALA A 60 8.25 -3.06 -8.35
N VAL A 61 8.79 -3.68 -7.29
CA VAL A 61 8.17 -4.84 -6.63
C VAL A 61 6.84 -4.47 -5.97
N THR A 62 6.78 -3.31 -5.30
CA THR A 62 5.55 -2.79 -4.70
C THR A 62 4.48 -2.54 -5.75
N VAL A 63 4.82 -1.88 -6.85
CA VAL A 63 3.87 -1.63 -7.95
C VAL A 63 3.38 -2.93 -8.59
N ALA A 64 4.27 -3.90 -8.76
CA ALA A 64 3.89 -5.23 -9.25
C ALA A 64 2.92 -5.94 -8.29
N GLY A 65 3.20 -5.90 -6.99
CA GLY A 65 2.31 -6.42 -5.94
C GLY A 65 0.94 -5.75 -5.95
N SER A 66 0.90 -4.41 -6.03
CA SER A 66 -0.34 -3.64 -6.16
C SER A 66 -1.13 -4.01 -7.42
N ALA A 67 -0.44 -4.17 -8.56
CA ALA A 67 -1.08 -4.57 -9.83
C ALA A 67 -1.72 -5.96 -9.74
N ILE A 68 -1.03 -6.92 -9.12
CA ILE A 68 -1.56 -8.27 -8.87
C ILE A 68 -2.78 -8.20 -7.95
N ALA A 69 -2.65 -7.50 -6.81
CA ALA A 69 -3.73 -7.34 -5.84
C ALA A 69 -4.95 -6.64 -6.44
N GLY A 70 -4.73 -5.55 -7.18
CA GLY A 70 -5.79 -4.85 -7.89
C GLY A 70 -6.50 -5.75 -8.91
N SER A 71 -5.76 -6.57 -9.65
CA SER A 71 -6.32 -7.54 -10.60
C SER A 71 -7.17 -8.61 -9.92
N ILE A 72 -6.73 -9.11 -8.75
CA ILE A 72 -7.50 -10.06 -7.95
C ILE A 72 -8.82 -9.43 -7.50
N LEU A 73 -8.77 -8.23 -6.90
CA LEU A 73 -9.96 -7.53 -6.44
C LEU A 73 -10.92 -7.16 -7.57
N TYR A 74 -10.38 -6.69 -8.70
CA TYR A 74 -11.16 -6.44 -9.90
C TYR A 74 -11.90 -7.71 -10.36
N SER A 75 -11.18 -8.84 -10.44
CA SER A 75 -11.78 -10.12 -10.86
C SER A 75 -12.84 -10.61 -9.88
N LEU A 76 -12.64 -10.43 -8.57
CA LEU A 76 -13.64 -10.73 -7.55
C LEU A 76 -14.88 -9.82 -7.71
N GLY A 77 -14.68 -8.52 -7.94
CA GLY A 77 -15.77 -7.59 -8.22
C GLY A 77 -16.56 -8.02 -9.47
N ALA A 78 -15.88 -8.33 -10.56
CA ALA A 78 -16.52 -8.76 -11.81
C ALA A 78 -17.28 -10.08 -11.68
N GLY A 79 -16.78 -11.04 -10.88
CA GLY A 79 -17.37 -12.36 -10.75
C GLY A 79 -18.48 -12.48 -9.72
N PHE A 80 -18.49 -11.63 -8.69
CA PHE A 80 -19.40 -11.76 -7.55
C PHE A 80 -20.37 -10.60 -7.35
N ALA A 81 -20.26 -9.52 -8.13
CA ALA A 81 -21.12 -8.34 -7.95
C ALA A 81 -22.61 -8.64 -8.15
N GLU A 82 -22.99 -9.29 -9.26
CA GLU A 82 -24.38 -9.61 -9.56
C GLU A 82 -24.96 -10.62 -8.56
N PRO A 83 -24.35 -11.79 -8.30
CA PRO A 83 -24.85 -12.72 -7.30
C PRO A 83 -25.00 -12.11 -5.90
N LEU A 84 -24.08 -11.23 -5.52
CA LEU A 84 -24.13 -10.58 -4.22
C LEU A 84 -25.20 -9.48 -4.16
N ALA A 85 -25.38 -8.71 -5.24
CA ALA A 85 -26.42 -7.70 -5.36
C ALA A 85 -27.83 -8.34 -5.28
N ASP A 86 -28.01 -9.49 -5.94
CA ASP A 86 -29.27 -10.24 -5.90
C ASP A 86 -29.52 -10.78 -4.49
N TYR A 87 -28.51 -11.36 -3.86
CA TYR A 87 -28.65 -11.91 -2.49
C TYR A 87 -28.97 -10.82 -1.45
N LEU A 88 -28.39 -9.63 -1.59
CA LEU A 88 -28.57 -8.51 -0.66
C LEU A 88 -29.73 -7.59 -1.04
N ASN A 89 -30.40 -7.79 -2.18
CA ASN A 89 -31.45 -6.93 -2.73
C ASN A 89 -31.00 -5.45 -2.88
N VAL A 90 -29.78 -5.23 -3.39
CA VAL A 90 -29.17 -3.89 -3.55
C VAL A 90 -28.91 -3.50 -5.01
N GLN A 91 -29.66 -4.06 -5.96
CA GLN A 91 -29.47 -3.84 -7.40
C GLN A 91 -29.52 -2.36 -7.79
N GLU A 92 -30.47 -1.58 -7.22
CA GLU A 92 -30.57 -0.13 -7.49
C GLU A 92 -29.31 0.63 -7.06
N ALA A 93 -28.73 0.26 -5.92
CA ALA A 93 -27.49 0.86 -5.46
C ALA A 93 -26.32 0.51 -6.41
N VAL A 94 -26.25 -0.72 -6.89
CA VAL A 94 -25.24 -1.16 -7.86
C VAL A 94 -25.37 -0.39 -9.18
N GLU A 95 -26.56 -0.20 -9.69
CA GLU A 95 -26.80 0.58 -10.92
C GLU A 95 -26.45 2.07 -10.74
N ALA A 96 -26.78 2.68 -9.59
CA ALA A 96 -26.36 4.04 -9.27
C ALA A 96 -24.83 4.17 -9.22
N TYR A 97 -24.13 3.17 -8.67
CA TYR A 97 -22.67 3.11 -8.68
C TYR A 97 -22.11 2.93 -10.10
N LYS A 98 -22.71 2.09 -10.93
CA LYS A 98 -22.30 1.90 -12.33
C LYS A 98 -22.37 3.22 -13.10
N SER A 99 -23.44 4.00 -12.95
CA SER A 99 -23.58 5.30 -13.63
C SER A 99 -22.47 6.29 -13.19
N THR A 100 -22.25 6.42 -11.88
CA THR A 100 -21.20 7.30 -11.35
C THR A 100 -19.80 6.83 -11.80
N PHE A 101 -19.59 5.52 -11.84
CA PHE A 101 -18.30 4.96 -12.24
C PHE A 101 -18.05 5.07 -13.74
N SER A 102 -19.09 5.07 -14.58
CA SER A 102 -18.96 5.31 -16.02
C SER A 102 -18.46 6.73 -16.32
N GLU A 103 -18.88 7.72 -15.54
CA GLU A 103 -18.49 9.13 -15.73
C GLU A 103 -17.15 9.48 -15.10
N ARG A 104 -16.86 8.97 -13.90
CA ARG A 104 -15.74 9.40 -13.06
C ARG A 104 -14.80 8.27 -12.64
N GLY A 105 -15.01 7.05 -13.10
CA GLY A 105 -14.29 5.86 -12.66
C GLY A 105 -12.77 5.98 -12.78
N GLY A 106 -12.28 6.55 -13.88
CA GLY A 106 -10.86 6.79 -14.07
C GLY A 106 -10.24 7.66 -12.98
N ALA A 107 -10.91 8.75 -12.60
CA ALA A 107 -10.46 9.63 -11.53
C ALA A 107 -10.51 8.91 -10.16
N LEU A 108 -11.57 8.14 -9.90
CA LEU A 108 -11.71 7.38 -8.65
C LEU A 108 -10.63 6.31 -8.51
N ILE A 109 -10.33 5.58 -9.58
CA ILE A 109 -9.25 4.56 -9.61
C ILE A 109 -7.90 5.24 -9.35
N PHE A 110 -7.60 6.32 -10.05
CA PHE A 110 -6.33 7.01 -9.95
C PHE A 110 -6.15 7.63 -8.55
N LEU A 111 -7.14 8.36 -8.04
CA LEU A 111 -7.11 8.96 -6.70
C LEU A 111 -7.09 7.90 -5.59
N GLY A 112 -7.85 6.81 -5.76
CA GLY A 112 -7.84 5.69 -4.81
C GLY A 112 -6.47 5.01 -4.70
N GLY A 113 -5.71 4.92 -5.79
CA GLY A 113 -4.34 4.41 -5.77
C GLY A 113 -3.31 5.41 -5.25
N LEU A 114 -3.55 6.72 -5.45
CA LEU A 114 -2.62 7.79 -5.05
C LEU A 114 -2.74 8.14 -3.57
N THR A 115 -3.95 8.10 -3.01
CA THR A 115 -4.22 8.48 -1.63
C THR A 115 -4.02 7.31 -0.66
N PRO A 116 -3.80 7.56 0.65
CA PRO A 116 -3.73 6.52 1.67
C PRO A 116 -5.11 5.94 2.05
N VAL A 117 -6.10 6.11 1.18
CA VAL A 117 -7.43 5.51 1.37
C VAL A 117 -7.37 4.04 0.94
N PRO A 118 -8.02 3.12 1.67
CA PRO A 118 -8.06 1.72 1.28
C PRO A 118 -8.62 1.56 -0.13
N SER A 119 -7.79 1.09 -1.07
CA SER A 119 -8.13 0.99 -2.49
C SER A 119 -8.93 -0.26 -2.84
N TYR A 120 -9.07 -1.22 -1.90
CA TYR A 120 -9.79 -2.46 -2.15
C TYR A 120 -11.23 -2.22 -2.65
N PHE A 121 -11.92 -1.23 -2.07
CA PHE A 121 -13.29 -0.90 -2.47
C PHE A 121 -13.36 -0.41 -3.93
N VAL A 122 -12.49 0.53 -4.30
CA VAL A 122 -12.45 1.08 -5.66
C VAL A 122 -12.13 -0.02 -6.68
N ASN A 123 -11.21 -0.93 -6.35
CA ASN A 123 -10.82 -2.04 -7.20
C ASN A 123 -11.96 -3.06 -7.40
N LEU A 124 -12.69 -3.39 -6.32
CA LEU A 124 -13.89 -4.24 -6.38
C LEU A 124 -14.99 -3.59 -7.23
N VAL A 125 -15.28 -2.30 -7.01
CA VAL A 125 -16.30 -1.57 -7.76
C VAL A 125 -15.93 -1.45 -9.23
N ALA A 126 -14.66 -1.23 -9.57
CA ALA A 126 -14.20 -1.20 -10.95
C ALA A 126 -14.53 -2.52 -11.68
N GLY A 127 -14.29 -3.66 -11.02
CA GLY A 127 -14.67 -4.97 -11.55
C GLY A 127 -16.20 -5.14 -11.65
N ALA A 128 -16.93 -4.82 -10.58
CA ALA A 128 -18.37 -4.94 -10.49
C ALA A 128 -19.12 -4.11 -11.56
N THR A 129 -18.57 -2.96 -11.93
CA THR A 129 -19.15 -2.08 -12.96
C THR A 129 -18.70 -2.44 -14.38
N GLY A 130 -17.84 -3.44 -14.57
CA GLY A 130 -17.30 -3.81 -15.87
C GLY A 130 -16.39 -2.73 -16.47
N TYR A 131 -15.75 -1.90 -15.63
CA TYR A 131 -14.80 -0.90 -16.14
C TYR A 131 -13.67 -1.56 -16.94
N PRO A 132 -13.22 -1.02 -18.10
CA PRO A 132 -12.25 -1.69 -18.95
C PRO A 132 -10.98 -2.07 -18.20
N PHE A 133 -10.68 -3.37 -18.09
CA PHE A 133 -9.59 -3.90 -17.25
C PHE A 133 -8.22 -3.30 -17.58
N ALA A 134 -7.88 -3.16 -18.87
CA ALA A 134 -6.60 -2.58 -19.27
C ALA A 134 -6.45 -1.13 -18.80
N THR A 135 -7.52 -0.34 -18.91
CA THR A 135 -7.55 1.07 -18.44
C THR A 135 -7.48 1.12 -16.92
N PHE A 136 -8.24 0.25 -16.22
CA PHE A 136 -8.16 0.10 -14.77
C PHE A 136 -6.72 -0.19 -14.32
N LEU A 137 -6.11 -1.22 -14.88
CA LEU A 137 -4.77 -1.65 -14.50
C LEU A 137 -3.72 -0.56 -14.76
N ALA A 138 -3.81 0.13 -15.89
CA ALA A 138 -2.91 1.23 -16.25
C ALA A 138 -3.04 2.40 -15.26
N LEU A 139 -4.27 2.84 -14.97
CA LEU A 139 -4.53 3.96 -14.05
C LEU A 139 -4.12 3.62 -12.62
N PHE A 140 -4.49 2.43 -12.13
CA PHE A 140 -4.18 1.99 -10.79
C PHE A 140 -2.67 1.80 -10.59
N SER A 141 -2.00 1.11 -11.52
CA SER A 141 -0.54 0.91 -11.44
C SER A 141 0.24 2.22 -11.58
N SER A 142 -0.21 3.14 -12.44
CA SER A 142 0.42 4.46 -12.59
C SER A 142 0.28 5.29 -11.32
N SER A 143 -0.88 5.29 -10.68
CA SER A 143 -1.08 6.02 -9.42
C SER A 143 -0.22 5.45 -8.28
N ARG A 144 -0.14 4.12 -8.16
CA ARG A 144 0.74 3.45 -7.21
C ARG A 144 2.22 3.74 -7.49
N PHE A 145 2.61 3.70 -8.77
CA PHE A 145 3.98 4.07 -9.16
C PHE A 145 4.32 5.50 -8.74
N ILE A 146 3.47 6.47 -9.05
CA ILE A 146 3.68 7.88 -8.68
C ILE A 146 3.81 8.00 -7.14
N ARG A 147 2.91 7.39 -6.38
CA ARG A 147 2.93 7.43 -4.91
C ARG A 147 4.23 6.88 -4.34
N PHE A 148 4.60 5.65 -4.69
CA PHE A 148 5.80 5.01 -4.15
C PHE A 148 7.10 5.56 -4.74
N ALA A 149 7.09 6.05 -5.98
CA ALA A 149 8.22 6.73 -6.58
C ALA A 149 8.49 8.08 -5.89
N LEU A 150 7.46 8.87 -5.60
CA LEU A 150 7.60 10.11 -4.83
C LEU A 150 8.12 9.83 -3.41
N LEU A 151 7.56 8.83 -2.74
CA LEU A 151 8.00 8.43 -1.41
C LEU A 151 9.47 7.96 -1.42
N GLY A 152 9.81 7.10 -2.38
CA GLY A 152 11.18 6.61 -2.58
C GLY A 152 12.17 7.73 -2.92
N LEU A 153 11.76 8.67 -3.77
CA LEU A 153 12.57 9.85 -4.12
C LEU A 153 12.82 10.74 -2.90
N LEU A 154 11.79 11.02 -2.11
CA LEU A 154 11.93 11.80 -0.88
C LEU A 154 12.90 11.14 0.11
N ILE A 155 12.81 9.81 0.25
CA ILE A 155 13.73 9.06 1.10
C ILE A 155 15.15 9.08 0.52
N HIS A 156 15.30 8.94 -0.79
CA HIS A 156 16.61 8.98 -1.44
C HIS A 156 17.29 10.35 -1.28
N LEU A 157 16.52 11.45 -1.36
CA LEU A 157 17.05 12.80 -1.23
C LEU A 157 17.29 13.23 0.22
N PHE A 158 16.42 12.82 1.15
CA PHE A 158 16.38 13.34 2.51
C PHE A 158 16.61 12.28 3.59
N GLY A 159 16.77 11.00 3.22
CA GLY A 159 16.81 9.88 4.16
C GLY A 159 17.93 10.01 5.20
N GLU A 160 19.14 10.42 4.79
CA GLU A 160 20.26 10.64 5.70
C GLU A 160 19.98 11.79 6.69
N ALA A 161 19.38 12.89 6.22
CA ALA A 161 19.00 14.00 7.06
C ALA A 161 17.90 13.61 8.06
N ILE A 162 16.92 12.82 7.61
CA ILE A 162 15.85 12.29 8.48
C ILE A 162 16.44 11.38 9.57
N LEU A 163 17.31 10.45 9.20
CA LEU A 163 17.98 9.56 10.14
C LEU A 163 18.88 10.32 11.14
N ALA A 164 19.64 11.31 10.65
CA ALA A 164 20.48 12.15 11.50
C ALA A 164 19.65 12.97 12.50
N GLN A 165 18.52 13.50 12.06
CA GLN A 165 17.59 14.26 12.93
C GLN A 165 16.92 13.31 13.94
N TRP A 166 16.46 12.14 13.48
CA TRP A 166 15.85 11.13 14.33
C TRP A 166 16.80 10.65 15.44
N SER A 167 18.06 10.39 15.12
CA SER A 167 19.07 9.94 16.08
C SER A 167 19.41 11.00 17.15
N ARG A 168 19.14 12.28 16.89
CA ARG A 168 19.33 13.38 17.86
C ARG A 168 18.19 13.50 18.87
N LEU A 169 17.04 12.93 18.58
CA LEU A 169 15.90 12.98 19.49
C LEU A 169 16.13 12.08 20.70
N PRO A 170 15.75 12.51 21.92
CA PRO A 170 15.75 11.63 23.09
C PRO A 170 14.92 10.36 22.83
N ILE A 171 15.38 9.23 23.35
CA ILE A 171 14.72 7.92 23.15
C ILE A 171 13.24 7.93 23.58
N VAL A 172 12.90 8.74 24.58
CA VAL A 172 11.52 8.93 25.03
C VAL A 172 10.67 9.55 23.92
N VAL A 173 11.17 10.60 23.26
CA VAL A 173 10.47 11.29 22.16
C VAL A 173 10.30 10.34 20.96
N GLN A 174 11.34 9.58 20.59
CA GLN A 174 11.25 8.59 19.52
C GLN A 174 10.16 7.54 19.79
N ARG A 175 10.12 7.00 21.02
CA ARG A 175 9.10 6.04 21.43
C ARG A 175 7.70 6.64 21.47
N THR A 176 7.56 7.86 21.95
CA THR A 176 6.26 8.57 21.99
C THR A 176 5.73 8.78 20.57
N ILE A 177 6.56 9.26 19.64
CA ILE A 177 6.16 9.44 18.24
C ILE A 177 5.71 8.10 17.63
N LEU A 178 6.47 7.02 17.87
CA LEU A 178 6.12 5.69 17.35
C LEU A 178 4.79 5.18 17.93
N ILE A 179 4.58 5.34 19.23
CA ILE A 179 3.32 4.93 19.90
C ILE A 179 2.15 5.74 19.37
N LEU A 180 2.29 7.06 19.25
CA LEU A 180 1.24 7.93 18.69
C LEU A 180 0.93 7.59 17.24
N PHE A 181 1.95 7.29 16.42
CA PHE A 181 1.77 6.85 15.05
C PHE A 181 1.00 5.52 14.98
N LEU A 182 1.40 4.52 15.77
CA LEU A 182 0.71 3.24 15.83
C LEU A 182 -0.72 3.38 16.36
N ALA A 183 -0.94 4.21 17.38
CA ALA A 183 -2.28 4.50 17.90
C ALA A 183 -3.16 5.21 16.85
N ALA A 184 -2.60 6.16 16.11
CA ALA A 184 -3.32 6.84 15.04
C ALA A 184 -3.68 5.90 13.89
N VAL A 185 -2.77 5.01 13.49
CA VAL A 185 -3.02 3.99 12.46
C VAL A 185 -4.09 3.00 12.91
N THR A 186 -4.01 2.50 14.15
CA THR A 186 -5.02 1.57 14.71
C THR A 186 -6.37 2.25 14.87
N TRP A 187 -6.41 3.48 15.40
CA TRP A 187 -7.63 4.27 15.51
C TRP A 187 -8.28 4.48 14.13
N TRP A 188 -7.48 4.88 13.15
CA TRP A 188 -7.97 5.13 11.79
C TRP A 188 -8.49 3.83 11.12
N SER A 189 -7.85 2.69 11.38
CA SER A 189 -8.30 1.39 10.87
C SER A 189 -9.62 0.94 11.52
N ILE A 190 -9.79 1.18 12.83
CA ILE A 190 -11.01 0.82 13.59
C ILE A 190 -12.17 1.79 13.27
N ALA A 191 -11.89 3.08 13.13
CA ALA A 191 -12.91 4.07 12.85
C ALA A 191 -13.56 3.94 11.45
N LYS A 192 -13.04 3.06 10.61
CA LYS A 192 -13.55 2.76 9.26
C LYS A 192 -14.19 1.36 9.13
N LEU A 193 -14.20 0.57 10.19
CA LEU A 193 -14.99 -0.66 10.32
C LEU A 193 -16.39 -0.34 10.85
#